data_4e4c758aef2b65346021f70e8d841c48
#
_entry.id   4e4c758aef2b65346021f70e8d841c48
#
_cell.length_a   1.000
_cell.length_b   1.000
_cell.length_c   1.000
_cell.angle_alpha   90.00
_cell.angle_beta   90.00
_cell.angle_gamma   90.00
#
_symmetry.space_group_name_H-M   'P 1'
#
loop_
_entity.id
_entity.type
_entity.pdbx_description
1 polymer ?
#
loop_
_entity_poly.entity_id
_entity_poly.type
_entity_poly.pdbx_seq_one_letter_code
_entity_poly.pdbx_strand_id
1 'polypeptide(L)'
;MAATMTPTISPENAHKEIPGNPSTAKSSQIKLNGRSNGKPLRVLSEDDWKFWVENGYVVIKNAVPREQAKRMADYLWQYEDKDPNDIETWYKRPNVQMQMTELNNTGMVEIYNHQYMWDNRQYPKVYDAFADVWGTDKLWVTIDRANLNFPLRPGFEYKGFIHWDYDPETKPQNVQGVLALADQTDENMGGFQCIPELYRTYDTWKLTQPEDRDHYKPDTTGFEIVKVKLEAGDLLIFNSLEPHGIRANTSGNKVRIAQYIAMMPAQEDNEELRQWRINSWQSREAMQGYAFPGDPLEREKRNPVAELSPLGRKLLGLDKW
;
A
#
# COMPACT_ATOMS: atom_id res chain seq x y z
N MET A 1 -15.35 9.15 -25.67
CA MET A 1 -15.65 9.53 -24.27
C MET A 1 -15.21 8.33 -23.42
N ALA A 2 -14.05 8.40 -22.81
CA ALA A 2 -13.57 7.36 -21.89
C ALA A 2 -14.19 7.69 -20.54
N ALA A 3 -15.10 6.84 -20.07
CA ALA A 3 -15.62 6.92 -18.73
C ALA A 3 -14.47 6.65 -17.76
N THR A 4 -14.05 7.63 -17.00
CA THR A 4 -13.28 7.47 -15.77
C THR A 4 -14.15 6.66 -14.80
N MET A 5 -13.99 5.35 -14.80
CA MET A 5 -14.51 4.53 -13.71
C MET A 5 -13.63 4.74 -12.49
N THR A 6 -13.93 5.76 -11.70
CA THR A 6 -13.61 5.74 -10.28
C THR A 6 -14.35 4.54 -9.71
N PRO A 7 -13.71 3.62 -8.97
CA PRO A 7 -14.46 2.55 -8.30
C PRO A 7 -15.43 3.23 -7.33
N THR A 8 -16.70 3.21 -7.69
CA THR A 8 -17.77 3.65 -6.79
C THR A 8 -17.92 2.58 -5.74
N ILE A 9 -17.39 2.85 -4.56
CA ILE A 9 -17.75 2.11 -3.35
C ILE A 9 -19.26 2.27 -3.22
N SER A 10 -20.01 1.16 -3.25
CA SER A 10 -21.42 1.26 -2.91
C SER A 10 -21.52 1.77 -1.46
N PRO A 11 -22.44 2.67 -1.14
CA PRO A 11 -22.61 3.18 0.23
C PRO A 11 -22.77 2.08 1.28
N GLU A 12 -23.30 0.94 0.92
CA GLU A 12 -23.47 -0.24 1.79
C GLU A 12 -22.13 -0.92 2.15
N ASN A 13 -21.10 -0.82 1.31
CA ASN A 13 -19.81 -1.42 1.55
C ASN A 13 -18.79 -0.44 2.21
N ALA A 14 -19.07 0.85 2.20
CA ALA A 14 -18.21 1.88 2.81
C ALA A 14 -18.04 1.70 4.34
N HIS A 15 -18.92 0.94 4.98
CA HIS A 15 -18.91 0.70 6.43
C HIS A 15 -18.50 -0.73 6.83
N LYS A 16 -18.27 -1.63 5.88
CA LYS A 16 -17.81 -2.99 6.19
C LYS A 16 -16.29 -2.97 6.38
N GLU A 17 -15.84 -3.54 7.49
CA GLU A 17 -14.43 -3.87 7.63
C GLU A 17 -14.05 -4.89 6.58
N ILE A 18 -13.04 -4.52 5.78
CA ILE A 18 -12.42 -5.43 4.84
C ILE A 18 -11.10 -5.89 5.48
N PRO A 19 -11.02 -7.16 5.89
CA PRO A 19 -9.80 -7.67 6.47
C PRO A 19 -8.61 -7.49 5.53
N GLY A 20 -7.49 -7.02 6.09
CA GLY A 20 -6.28 -6.79 5.31
C GLY A 20 -6.20 -5.44 4.59
N ASN A 21 -7.27 -4.66 4.55
CA ASN A 21 -7.23 -3.28 4.06
C ASN A 21 -7.05 -2.31 5.25
N PRO A 22 -5.91 -1.58 5.35
CA PRO A 22 -5.66 -0.66 6.45
C PRO A 22 -6.70 0.44 6.58
N SER A 23 -7.24 0.93 5.45
CA SER A 23 -8.24 1.99 5.43
C SER A 23 -9.60 1.58 6.01
N THR A 24 -9.85 0.28 6.15
CA THR A 24 -11.09 -0.26 6.73
C THR A 24 -10.88 -0.96 8.08
N ALA A 25 -9.64 -1.08 8.54
CA ALA A 25 -9.35 -1.71 9.83
C ALA A 25 -10.00 -0.97 10.99
N LYS A 26 -10.55 -1.71 11.96
CA LYS A 26 -11.02 -1.12 13.21
C LYS A 26 -9.88 -0.43 13.92
N SER A 27 -10.24 0.68 14.51
CA SER A 27 -9.40 1.39 15.41
C SER A 27 -8.89 0.45 16.51
N SER A 28 -7.60 0.29 16.52
CA SER A 28 -6.92 -0.20 17.71
C SER A 28 -7.10 0.80 18.86
N GLN A 29 -7.18 0.31 20.09
CA GLN A 29 -7.05 1.16 21.27
C GLN A 29 -5.64 1.79 21.38
N ILE A 30 -4.70 1.27 20.62
CA ILE A 30 -3.33 1.79 20.52
C ILE A 30 -3.38 3.01 19.62
N LYS A 31 -3.05 4.16 20.20
CA LYS A 31 -2.94 5.39 19.44
C LYS A 31 -1.68 5.39 18.58
N LEU A 32 -1.84 5.73 17.33
CA LEU A 32 -0.72 6.03 16.45
C LEU A 32 0.14 7.14 17.06
N ASN A 33 1.44 7.08 16.87
CA ASN A 33 2.43 7.98 17.45
C ASN A 33 2.54 7.92 18.98
N GLY A 34 2.01 6.89 19.59
CA GLY A 34 2.08 6.70 21.04
C GLY A 34 3.42 6.13 21.51
N ARG A 35 4.45 6.97 21.68
CA ARG A 35 5.74 6.54 22.28
C ARG A 35 5.71 6.43 23.82
N SER A 36 4.51 6.35 24.39
CA SER A 36 4.32 6.24 25.85
C SER A 36 4.82 4.93 26.45
N ASN A 37 5.21 3.95 25.60
CA ASN A 37 5.79 2.69 26.04
C ASN A 37 7.24 2.81 26.57
N GLY A 38 7.90 3.98 26.38
CA GLY A 38 9.27 4.24 26.81
C GLY A 38 10.36 3.43 26.09
N LYS A 39 10.02 2.67 25.05
CA LYS A 39 10.99 1.89 24.29
C LYS A 39 11.79 2.78 23.33
N PRO A 40 13.08 2.50 23.11
CA PRO A 40 13.86 3.20 22.09
C PRO A 40 13.36 2.83 20.70
N LEU A 41 13.55 3.74 19.74
CA LEU A 41 13.35 3.47 18.32
C LEU A 41 14.32 2.37 17.86
N ARG A 42 13.87 1.54 16.93
CA ARG A 42 14.63 0.40 16.40
C ARG A 42 15.27 0.70 15.06
N VAL A 43 14.55 1.41 14.21
CA VAL A 43 14.90 1.71 12.82
C VAL A 43 14.89 3.21 12.56
N LEU A 44 13.86 3.92 13.02
CA LEU A 44 13.77 5.36 12.86
C LEU A 44 14.80 6.05 13.75
N SER A 45 15.51 7.05 13.21
CA SER A 45 16.22 8.02 14.02
C SER A 45 15.24 8.96 14.73
N GLU A 46 15.73 9.72 15.70
CA GLU A 46 14.90 10.76 16.34
C GLU A 46 14.47 11.85 15.33
N ASP A 47 15.28 12.09 14.30
CA ASP A 47 14.93 13.05 13.25
C ASP A 47 13.90 12.46 12.27
N ASP A 48 13.99 11.17 11.91
CA ASP A 48 12.94 10.47 11.15
C ASP A 48 11.62 10.48 11.92
N TRP A 49 11.67 10.27 13.24
CA TRP A 49 10.48 10.32 14.07
C TRP A 49 9.83 11.70 14.11
N LYS A 50 10.62 12.77 14.27
CA LYS A 50 10.10 14.15 14.22
C LYS A 50 9.50 14.44 12.85
N PHE A 51 10.22 14.05 11.77
CA PHE A 51 9.74 14.23 10.40
C PHE A 51 8.40 13.50 10.17
N TRP A 52 8.29 12.23 10.63
CA TRP A 52 7.07 11.44 10.57
C TRP A 52 5.88 12.15 11.26
N VAL A 53 6.07 12.59 12.48
CA VAL A 53 5.01 13.25 13.27
C VAL A 53 4.58 14.57 12.63
N GLU A 54 5.53 15.30 12.08
CA GLU A 54 5.28 16.61 11.45
C GLU A 54 4.66 16.49 10.06
N ASN A 55 5.13 15.53 9.25
CA ASN A 55 4.80 15.47 7.83
C ASN A 55 3.88 14.32 7.43
N GLY A 56 3.48 13.46 8.35
CA GLY A 56 2.56 12.36 8.07
C GLY A 56 3.12 11.22 7.23
N TYR A 57 4.38 11.25 6.85
CA TYR A 57 5.06 10.17 6.14
C TYR A 57 6.54 10.08 6.53
N VAL A 58 7.16 8.93 6.26
CA VAL A 58 8.60 8.72 6.42
C VAL A 58 9.10 7.70 5.40
N VAL A 59 10.36 7.84 4.98
CA VAL A 59 11.02 6.90 4.07
C VAL A 59 12.12 6.15 4.82
N ILE A 60 11.95 4.85 4.93
CA ILE A 60 12.96 3.95 5.51
C ILE A 60 13.89 3.47 4.39
N LYS A 61 15.08 4.00 4.36
CA LYS A 61 16.08 3.65 3.34
C LYS A 61 16.55 2.20 3.51
N ASN A 62 16.61 1.46 2.40
CA ASN A 62 17.05 0.05 2.40
C ASN A 62 16.29 -0.78 3.46
N ALA A 63 14.97 -0.69 3.49
CA ALA A 63 14.12 -1.48 4.38
C ALA A 63 14.23 -2.98 4.09
N VAL A 64 14.43 -3.33 2.81
CA VAL A 64 14.87 -4.66 2.38
C VAL A 64 16.11 -4.54 1.49
N PRO A 65 16.94 -5.61 1.35
CA PRO A 65 18.04 -5.62 0.39
C PRO A 65 17.54 -5.36 -1.03
N ARG A 66 18.30 -4.60 -1.82
CA ARG A 66 17.97 -4.26 -3.21
C ARG A 66 17.75 -5.52 -4.07
N GLU A 67 18.53 -6.57 -3.84
CA GLU A 67 18.40 -7.86 -4.54
C GLU A 67 17.06 -8.55 -4.20
N GLN A 68 16.58 -8.41 -2.97
CA GLN A 68 15.30 -8.96 -2.56
C GLN A 68 14.14 -8.22 -3.22
N ALA A 69 14.20 -6.89 -3.28
CA ALA A 69 13.24 -6.07 -4.00
C ALA A 69 13.25 -6.41 -5.51
N LYS A 70 14.43 -6.50 -6.11
CA LYS A 70 14.60 -6.85 -7.52
C LYS A 70 14.02 -8.23 -7.86
N ARG A 71 14.28 -9.24 -7.01
CA ARG A 71 13.75 -10.60 -7.22
C ARG A 71 12.22 -10.61 -7.30
N MET A 72 11.56 -9.82 -6.44
CA MET A 72 10.10 -9.67 -6.52
C MET A 72 9.69 -8.90 -7.78
N ALA A 73 10.39 -7.84 -8.16
CA ALA A 73 10.13 -7.10 -9.39
C ALA A 73 10.24 -7.99 -10.64
N ASP A 74 11.31 -8.76 -10.75
CA ASP A 74 11.52 -9.71 -11.87
C ASP A 74 10.40 -10.75 -11.93
N TYR A 75 9.94 -11.22 -10.79
CA TYR A 75 8.84 -12.18 -10.74
C TYR A 75 7.51 -11.56 -11.18
N LEU A 76 7.24 -10.29 -10.89
CA LEU A 76 6.01 -9.61 -11.34
C LEU A 76 5.93 -9.53 -12.87
N TRP A 77 7.04 -9.29 -13.55
CA TRP A 77 7.09 -9.31 -15.00
C TRP A 77 6.70 -10.68 -15.57
N GLN A 78 7.26 -11.75 -14.99
CA GLN A 78 6.93 -13.14 -15.37
C GLN A 78 5.47 -13.48 -15.04
N TYR A 79 5.00 -13.06 -13.88
CA TYR A 79 3.64 -13.33 -13.42
C TYR A 79 2.58 -12.71 -14.35
N GLU A 80 2.86 -11.54 -14.90
CA GLU A 80 1.98 -10.84 -15.82
C GLU A 80 2.27 -11.16 -17.32
N ASP A 81 3.16 -12.10 -17.59
CA ASP A 81 3.56 -12.49 -18.95
C ASP A 81 3.98 -11.29 -19.81
N LYS A 82 4.87 -10.46 -19.23
CA LYS A 82 5.38 -9.24 -19.85
C LYS A 82 6.90 -9.21 -19.83
N ASP A 83 7.49 -8.64 -20.88
CA ASP A 83 8.94 -8.47 -20.99
C ASP A 83 9.32 -7.02 -20.64
N PRO A 84 10.19 -6.81 -19.60
CA PRO A 84 10.66 -5.47 -19.25
C PRO A 84 11.38 -4.72 -20.38
N ASN A 85 11.89 -5.45 -21.38
CA ASN A 85 12.62 -4.90 -22.51
C ASN A 85 11.79 -4.74 -23.79
N ASP A 86 10.54 -5.23 -23.79
CA ASP A 86 9.62 -5.13 -24.93
C ASP A 86 8.34 -4.41 -24.55
N ILE A 87 8.31 -3.11 -24.86
CA ILE A 87 7.18 -2.21 -24.57
C ILE A 87 5.86 -2.71 -25.18
N GLU A 88 5.92 -3.40 -26.32
CA GLU A 88 4.72 -3.94 -26.95
C GLU A 88 4.01 -4.99 -26.07
N THR A 89 4.76 -5.68 -25.19
CA THR A 89 4.18 -6.64 -24.25
C THR A 89 3.42 -5.96 -23.11
N TRP A 90 3.80 -4.73 -22.72
CA TRP A 90 3.25 -4.04 -21.55
C TRP A 90 1.76 -3.78 -21.68
N TYR A 91 1.31 -3.45 -22.90
CA TYR A 91 -0.07 -3.06 -23.20
C TYR A 91 -0.88 -4.18 -23.87
N LYS A 92 -0.27 -5.33 -24.13
CA LYS A 92 -1.04 -6.50 -24.59
C LYS A 92 -2.05 -6.86 -23.50
N ARG A 93 -3.32 -6.83 -23.86
CA ARG A 93 -4.34 -7.41 -22.99
C ARG A 93 -4.07 -8.92 -22.91
N PRO A 94 -4.06 -9.50 -21.73
CA PRO A 94 -4.15 -10.95 -21.63
C PRO A 94 -5.43 -11.40 -22.35
N ASN A 95 -5.45 -12.67 -22.79
CA ASN A 95 -6.58 -13.26 -23.49
C ASN A 95 -7.92 -12.80 -22.88
N VAL A 96 -8.93 -12.52 -23.70
CA VAL A 96 -10.23 -11.89 -23.32
C VAL A 96 -10.93 -12.57 -22.13
N GLN A 97 -10.62 -13.83 -21.86
CA GLN A 97 -11.08 -14.55 -20.66
C GLN A 97 -10.36 -14.16 -19.37
N MET A 98 -9.27 -13.41 -19.48
CA MET A 98 -8.41 -12.95 -18.39
C MET A 98 -8.61 -11.44 -18.23
N GLN A 99 -9.73 -11.02 -17.66
CA GLN A 99 -9.93 -9.61 -17.39
C GLN A 99 -9.06 -9.16 -16.19
N MET A 100 -7.79 -8.92 -16.48
CA MET A 100 -6.87 -8.22 -15.56
C MET A 100 -7.23 -6.74 -15.55
N THR A 101 -8.46 -6.42 -15.20
CA THR A 101 -8.99 -5.05 -15.20
C THR A 101 -8.17 -4.15 -14.29
N GLU A 102 -7.76 -4.66 -13.15
CA GLU A 102 -7.00 -3.89 -12.17
C GLU A 102 -5.60 -3.53 -12.68
N LEU A 103 -4.88 -4.45 -13.32
CA LEU A 103 -3.57 -4.13 -13.90
C LEU A 103 -3.68 -3.05 -14.97
N ASN A 104 -4.68 -3.15 -15.87
CA ASN A 104 -4.86 -2.21 -16.96
C ASN A 104 -5.33 -0.82 -16.50
N ASN A 105 -6.07 -0.74 -15.40
CA ASN A 105 -6.64 0.50 -14.92
C ASN A 105 -5.74 1.20 -13.90
N THR A 106 -5.16 0.47 -12.95
CA THR A 106 -4.46 1.03 -11.80
C THR A 106 -3.03 0.52 -11.67
N GLY A 107 -2.61 -0.43 -12.50
CA GLY A 107 -1.33 -1.13 -12.38
C GLY A 107 -1.30 -2.19 -11.27
N MET A 108 -2.43 -2.50 -10.63
CA MET A 108 -2.48 -3.50 -9.56
C MET A 108 -2.32 -4.90 -10.12
N VAL A 109 -1.42 -5.66 -9.51
CA VAL A 109 -1.15 -7.06 -9.82
C VAL A 109 -1.80 -7.92 -8.75
N GLU A 110 -2.69 -8.82 -9.16
CA GLU A 110 -3.46 -9.69 -8.27
C GLU A 110 -2.60 -10.85 -7.74
N ILE A 111 -1.61 -10.50 -6.92
CA ILE A 111 -0.68 -11.40 -6.24
C ILE A 111 -0.63 -11.05 -4.75
N TYR A 112 -0.77 -12.03 -3.88
CA TYR A 112 -1.01 -11.81 -2.45
C TYR A 112 -0.07 -12.60 -1.55
N ASN A 113 0.15 -13.87 -1.82
CA ASN A 113 0.75 -14.82 -0.88
C ASN A 113 2.00 -15.53 -1.41
N HIS A 114 2.57 -15.05 -2.53
CA HIS A 114 3.82 -15.60 -3.06
C HIS A 114 4.97 -15.46 -2.05
N GLN A 115 5.93 -16.40 -2.06
CA GLN A 115 7.08 -16.41 -1.15
C GLN A 115 7.79 -15.05 -1.11
N TYR A 116 8.07 -14.44 -2.27
CA TYR A 116 8.78 -13.16 -2.33
C TYR A 116 7.98 -11.99 -1.72
N MET A 117 6.64 -12.06 -1.77
CA MET A 117 5.79 -11.10 -1.05
C MET A 117 5.94 -11.24 0.46
N TRP A 118 5.98 -12.50 0.95
CA TRP A 118 6.15 -12.79 2.36
C TRP A 118 7.58 -12.53 2.84
N ASP A 119 8.61 -12.78 2.04
CA ASP A 119 10.00 -12.43 2.36
C ASP A 119 10.13 -10.93 2.68
N ASN A 120 9.43 -10.07 1.93
CA ASN A 120 9.42 -8.64 2.17
C ASN A 120 8.62 -8.26 3.43
N ARG A 121 7.43 -8.86 3.63
CA ARG A 121 6.56 -8.59 4.79
C ARG A 121 7.20 -8.97 6.12
N GLN A 122 7.91 -10.09 6.14
CA GLN A 122 8.54 -10.62 7.35
C GLN A 122 10.00 -10.17 7.53
N TYR A 123 10.49 -9.27 6.69
CA TYR A 123 11.85 -8.76 6.84
C TYR A 123 11.95 -7.91 8.10
N PRO A 124 12.92 -8.19 9.01
CA PRO A 124 12.95 -7.58 10.34
C PRO A 124 12.90 -6.05 10.33
N LYS A 125 13.65 -5.40 9.44
CA LYS A 125 13.68 -3.93 9.36
C LYS A 125 12.34 -3.33 8.92
N VAL A 126 11.58 -4.03 8.07
CA VAL A 126 10.22 -3.62 7.68
C VAL A 126 9.31 -3.67 8.90
N TYR A 127 9.30 -4.77 9.63
CA TYR A 127 8.53 -4.92 10.86
C TYR A 127 8.92 -3.88 11.91
N ASP A 128 10.21 -3.70 12.16
CA ASP A 128 10.71 -2.78 13.19
C ASP A 128 10.32 -1.33 12.89
N ALA A 129 10.29 -0.92 11.62
CA ALA A 129 9.84 0.42 11.23
C ALA A 129 8.36 0.65 11.59
N PHE A 130 7.48 -0.32 11.34
CA PHE A 130 6.07 -0.22 11.76
C PHE A 130 5.92 -0.32 13.28
N ALA A 131 6.75 -1.11 13.97
CA ALA A 131 6.74 -1.19 15.42
C ALA A 131 7.11 0.16 16.06
N ASP A 132 8.06 0.89 15.47
CA ASP A 132 8.41 2.24 15.89
C ASP A 132 7.22 3.21 15.74
N VAL A 133 6.57 3.20 14.57
CA VAL A 133 5.44 4.08 14.27
C VAL A 133 4.25 3.82 15.18
N TRP A 134 3.95 2.55 15.47
CA TRP A 134 2.85 2.17 16.34
C TRP A 134 3.19 2.18 17.84
N GLY A 135 4.46 2.09 18.19
CA GLY A 135 4.90 1.95 19.58
C GLY A 135 4.51 0.60 20.20
N THR A 136 4.27 -0.43 19.40
CA THR A 136 3.93 -1.78 19.86
C THR A 136 4.63 -2.84 19.05
N ASP A 137 4.95 -3.98 19.70
CA ASP A 137 5.52 -5.16 19.08
C ASP A 137 4.45 -6.07 18.44
N LYS A 138 3.20 -5.95 18.89
CA LYS A 138 2.11 -6.83 18.47
C LYS A 138 1.44 -6.29 17.23
N LEU A 139 1.92 -6.73 16.07
CA LEU A 139 1.44 -6.26 14.78
C LEU A 139 0.98 -7.43 13.90
N TRP A 140 -0.03 -7.18 13.07
CA TRP A 140 -0.39 -7.99 11.91
C TRP A 140 -0.08 -7.23 10.64
N VAL A 141 0.47 -7.94 9.62
CA VAL A 141 0.77 -7.36 8.32
C VAL A 141 -0.41 -7.50 7.37
N THR A 142 -0.63 -6.53 6.49
CA THR A 142 -1.65 -6.64 5.43
C THR A 142 -1.28 -7.70 4.40
N ILE A 143 -2.29 -8.40 3.88
CA ILE A 143 -2.15 -9.28 2.73
C ILE A 143 -2.67 -8.50 1.52
N ASP A 144 -1.86 -7.56 1.04
CA ASP A 144 -2.17 -6.67 -0.07
C ASP A 144 -1.32 -7.03 -1.31
N ARG A 145 -1.54 -6.33 -2.39
CA ARG A 145 -1.05 -6.60 -3.75
C ARG A 145 0.31 -5.97 -4.03
N ALA A 146 0.77 -6.22 -5.27
CA ALA A 146 1.86 -5.50 -5.90
C ALA A 146 1.32 -4.55 -7.00
N ASN A 147 2.23 -3.79 -7.60
CA ASN A 147 1.89 -2.81 -8.62
C ASN A 147 2.95 -2.80 -9.72
N LEU A 148 2.48 -2.83 -10.97
CA LEU A 148 3.22 -2.54 -12.20
C LEU A 148 2.54 -1.36 -12.90
N ASN A 149 3.01 -0.15 -12.67
CA ASN A 149 2.42 1.05 -13.26
C ASN A 149 3.19 1.46 -14.52
N PHE A 150 2.63 1.08 -15.67
CA PHE A 150 3.19 1.40 -16.98
C PHE A 150 3.03 2.87 -17.34
N PRO A 151 3.87 3.41 -18.25
CA PRO A 151 3.65 4.74 -18.81
C PRO A 151 2.28 4.88 -19.47
N LEU A 152 1.75 6.09 -19.47
CA LEU A 152 0.55 6.39 -20.22
C LEU A 152 0.80 6.19 -21.73
N ARG A 153 -0.17 5.57 -22.39
CA ARG A 153 -0.13 5.43 -23.86
C ARG A 153 -0.32 6.79 -24.53
N PRO A 154 0.23 7.01 -25.73
CA PRO A 154 -0.08 8.20 -26.52
C PRO A 154 -1.60 8.38 -26.67
N GLY A 155 -2.07 9.60 -26.44
CA GLY A 155 -3.50 9.93 -26.52
C GLY A 155 -4.32 9.66 -25.26
N PHE A 156 -3.71 9.13 -24.20
CA PHE A 156 -4.35 9.00 -22.88
C PHE A 156 -3.82 10.09 -21.95
N GLU A 157 -4.75 10.77 -21.29
CA GLU A 157 -4.44 11.77 -20.28
C GLU A 157 -4.86 11.26 -18.90
N TYR A 158 -3.95 11.39 -17.95
CA TYR A 158 -4.19 11.15 -16.54
C TYR A 158 -3.27 12.10 -15.76
N LYS A 159 -3.86 12.89 -14.89
CA LYS A 159 -3.12 13.93 -14.14
C LYS A 159 -2.64 13.46 -12.76
N GLY A 160 -2.95 12.22 -12.39
CA GLY A 160 -2.82 11.78 -11.01
C GLY A 160 -4.02 12.26 -10.18
N PHE A 161 -4.02 11.90 -8.92
CA PHE A 161 -5.05 12.31 -7.97
C PHE A 161 -4.45 12.48 -6.57
N ILE A 162 -5.16 13.22 -5.73
CA ILE A 162 -4.95 13.29 -4.30
C ILE A 162 -6.29 12.95 -3.63
N HIS A 163 -6.25 12.08 -2.62
CA HIS A 163 -7.44 11.63 -1.91
C HIS A 163 -7.09 11.15 -0.50
N TRP A 164 -8.12 10.86 0.26
CA TRP A 164 -8.07 9.98 1.43
C TRP A 164 -8.81 8.68 1.09
N ASP A 165 -8.34 7.55 1.62
CA ASP A 165 -9.02 6.26 1.42
C ASP A 165 -10.33 6.13 2.22
N TYR A 166 -10.54 7.00 3.19
CA TYR A 166 -11.75 7.09 3.99
C TYR A 166 -11.93 8.52 4.52
N ASP A 167 -13.10 8.82 5.05
CA ASP A 167 -13.35 10.11 5.70
C ASP A 167 -12.51 10.25 6.98
N PRO A 168 -11.58 11.19 7.04
CA PRO A 168 -10.70 11.37 8.19
C PRO A 168 -11.44 11.71 9.51
N GLU A 169 -12.68 12.18 9.43
CA GLU A 169 -13.47 12.56 10.61
C GLU A 169 -14.19 11.38 11.25
N THR A 170 -14.42 10.31 10.49
CA THR A 170 -15.19 9.15 10.95
C THR A 170 -14.33 7.99 11.42
N LYS A 171 -13.05 7.97 11.11
CA LYS A 171 -12.15 6.87 11.47
C LYS A 171 -10.88 7.37 12.15
N PRO A 172 -10.35 6.61 13.11
CA PRO A 172 -9.06 6.88 13.69
C PRO A 172 -7.95 6.74 12.64
N GLN A 173 -6.87 7.48 12.87
CA GLN A 173 -5.69 7.39 12.02
C GLN A 173 -5.09 5.99 12.03
N ASN A 174 -4.62 5.57 10.89
CA ASN A 174 -3.97 4.31 10.63
C ASN A 174 -2.73 4.55 9.77
N VAL A 175 -2.01 3.51 9.38
CA VAL A 175 -0.84 3.63 8.51
C VAL A 175 -0.97 2.74 7.30
N GLN A 176 -0.34 3.19 6.22
CA GLN A 176 -0.15 2.42 5.00
C GLN A 176 1.33 2.44 4.61
N GLY A 177 1.73 1.56 3.72
CA GLY A 177 3.11 1.53 3.27
C GLY A 177 3.29 1.02 1.85
N VAL A 178 4.36 1.52 1.23
CA VAL A 178 4.75 1.20 -0.14
C VAL A 178 6.22 0.83 -0.15
N LEU A 179 6.52 -0.44 -0.41
CA LEU A 179 7.88 -0.91 -0.66
C LEU A 179 8.21 -0.71 -2.14
N ALA A 180 9.23 0.09 -2.45
CA ALA A 180 9.73 0.24 -3.81
C ALA A 180 10.49 -1.01 -4.25
N LEU A 181 10.04 -1.65 -5.32
CA LEU A 181 10.72 -2.83 -5.89
C LEU A 181 11.70 -2.47 -7.01
N ALA A 182 11.58 -1.25 -7.56
CA ALA A 182 12.49 -0.64 -8.51
C ALA A 182 12.68 0.84 -8.15
N ASP A 183 13.71 1.47 -8.70
CA ASP A 183 13.96 2.88 -8.46
C ASP A 183 12.80 3.75 -8.99
N GLN A 184 12.33 4.67 -8.16
CA GLN A 184 11.26 5.62 -8.42
C GLN A 184 11.79 7.05 -8.21
N THR A 185 12.90 7.36 -8.84
CA THR A 185 13.63 8.65 -8.68
C THR A 185 13.31 9.67 -9.74
N ASP A 186 12.72 9.24 -10.88
CA ASP A 186 12.26 10.13 -11.94
C ASP A 186 10.85 10.66 -11.61
N GLU A 187 10.70 11.96 -11.66
CA GLU A 187 9.40 12.61 -11.36
C GLU A 187 8.30 12.27 -12.36
N ASN A 188 8.66 11.83 -13.55
CA ASN A 188 7.71 11.49 -14.61
C ASN A 188 7.28 10.00 -14.60
N MET A 189 7.88 9.14 -13.79
CA MET A 189 7.60 7.70 -13.80
C MET A 189 6.48 7.25 -12.87
N GLY A 190 5.61 8.15 -12.46
CA GLY A 190 4.60 7.85 -11.44
C GLY A 190 5.18 7.90 -10.03
N GLY A 191 4.55 7.18 -9.10
CA GLY A 191 4.99 7.10 -7.71
C GLY A 191 4.14 7.92 -6.75
N PHE A 192 4.43 7.80 -5.49
CA PHE A 192 3.68 8.43 -4.41
C PHE A 192 3.84 9.95 -4.41
N GLN A 193 2.73 10.63 -4.16
CA GLN A 193 2.69 12.07 -3.89
C GLN A 193 1.75 12.36 -2.73
N CYS A 194 1.99 13.45 -2.03
CA CYS A 194 1.23 13.82 -0.83
C CYS A 194 1.25 15.33 -0.57
N ILE A 195 0.47 15.78 0.42
CA ILE A 195 0.40 17.17 0.83
C ILE A 195 0.65 17.29 2.35
N PRO A 196 1.91 17.26 2.80
CA PRO A 196 2.23 17.33 4.23
C PRO A 196 1.74 18.58 4.93
N GLU A 197 1.63 19.69 4.22
CA GLU A 197 1.07 20.93 4.79
C GLU A 197 -0.41 20.72 5.15
N LEU A 198 -1.20 20.08 4.30
CA LEU A 198 -2.60 19.80 4.60
C LEU A 198 -2.74 18.79 5.75
N TYR A 199 -1.84 17.80 5.85
CA TYR A 199 -1.78 16.90 6.99
C TYR A 199 -1.61 17.70 8.31
N ARG A 200 -0.64 18.62 8.35
CA ARG A 200 -0.38 19.44 9.54
C ARG A 200 -1.53 20.39 9.90
N THR A 201 -2.20 20.93 8.89
CA THR A 201 -3.21 21.97 9.05
C THR A 201 -4.65 21.45 8.97
N TYR A 202 -4.84 20.14 8.90
CA TYR A 202 -6.15 19.52 8.68
C TYR A 202 -7.26 20.08 9.58
N ASP A 203 -6.99 20.20 10.89
CA ASP A 203 -7.99 20.67 11.87
C ASP A 203 -8.44 22.12 11.65
N THR A 204 -7.58 22.96 11.11
CA THR A 204 -7.93 24.36 10.75
C THR A 204 -8.49 24.44 9.34
N TRP A 205 -7.93 23.70 8.41
CA TRP A 205 -8.39 23.64 7.03
C TRP A 205 -9.85 23.15 6.93
N LYS A 206 -10.21 22.09 7.63
CA LYS A 206 -11.57 21.53 7.58
C LYS A 206 -12.66 22.53 7.99
N LEU A 207 -12.35 23.49 8.85
CA LEU A 207 -13.28 24.52 9.29
C LEU A 207 -13.58 25.58 8.21
N THR A 208 -12.77 25.64 7.17
CA THR A 208 -12.94 26.56 6.03
C THR A 208 -13.65 25.90 4.85
N GLN A 209 -13.94 24.61 4.93
CA GLN A 209 -14.51 23.86 3.84
C GLN A 209 -16.05 23.87 3.88
N PRO A 210 -16.71 23.75 2.71
CA PRO A 210 -18.16 23.57 2.66
C PRO A 210 -18.60 22.31 3.43
N GLU A 211 -19.79 22.35 4.03
CA GLU A 211 -20.37 21.23 4.78
C GLU A 211 -20.63 20.01 3.87
N ASP A 212 -20.92 20.24 2.59
CA ASP A 212 -21.21 19.23 1.59
C ASP A 212 -19.98 18.78 0.76
N ARG A 213 -18.78 19.08 1.24
CA ARG A 213 -17.53 18.66 0.56
C ARG A 213 -17.45 17.15 0.39
N ASP A 214 -16.77 16.71 -0.65
CA ASP A 214 -16.37 15.30 -0.77
C ASP A 214 -15.30 14.98 0.30
N HIS A 215 -15.66 14.18 1.31
CA HIS A 215 -14.77 13.80 2.41
C HIS A 215 -13.56 12.96 1.99
N TYR A 216 -13.60 12.40 0.78
CA TYR A 216 -12.50 11.60 0.21
C TYR A 216 -11.55 12.42 -0.66
N LYS A 217 -11.96 13.62 -1.09
CA LYS A 217 -11.19 14.45 -2.03
C LYS A 217 -10.96 15.83 -1.44
N PRO A 218 -9.75 16.11 -0.93
CA PRO A 218 -9.44 17.44 -0.44
C PRO A 218 -9.39 18.47 -1.59
N ASP A 219 -9.80 19.70 -1.29
CA ASP A 219 -9.39 20.84 -2.11
C ASP A 219 -7.89 21.08 -1.90
N THR A 220 -7.13 20.90 -2.97
CA THR A 220 -5.67 21.03 -2.96
C THR A 220 -5.18 22.41 -3.40
N THR A 221 -6.09 23.36 -3.60
CA THR A 221 -5.75 24.71 -4.07
C THR A 221 -4.85 25.42 -3.07
N GLY A 222 -3.70 25.89 -3.55
CA GLY A 222 -2.74 26.64 -2.74
C GLY A 222 -1.73 25.79 -1.97
N PHE A 223 -1.85 24.45 -2.02
CA PHE A 223 -0.89 23.54 -1.38
C PHE A 223 0.16 23.04 -2.37
N GLU A 224 1.38 22.86 -1.88
CA GLU A 224 2.44 22.18 -2.62
C GLU A 224 2.22 20.65 -2.55
N ILE A 225 2.24 20.00 -3.73
CA ILE A 225 2.20 18.54 -3.83
C ILE A 225 3.64 18.02 -3.84
N VAL A 226 4.02 17.36 -2.76
CA VAL A 226 5.33 16.73 -2.60
C VAL A 226 5.39 15.41 -3.35
N LYS A 227 6.40 15.27 -4.22
CA LYS A 227 6.69 14.05 -4.98
C LYS A 227 7.78 13.26 -4.25
N VAL A 228 7.41 12.15 -3.63
CA VAL A 228 8.37 11.33 -2.88
C VAL A 228 9.15 10.44 -3.83
N LYS A 229 10.49 10.48 -3.72
CA LYS A 229 11.42 9.64 -4.47
C LYS A 229 11.85 8.46 -3.62
N LEU A 230 11.83 7.26 -4.21
CA LEU A 230 12.22 6.01 -3.56
C LEU A 230 13.24 5.27 -4.43
N GLU A 231 14.17 4.59 -3.80
CA GLU A 231 15.06 3.63 -4.44
C GLU A 231 14.58 2.21 -4.15
N ALA A 232 14.99 1.25 -4.99
CA ALA A 232 14.62 -0.16 -4.79
C ALA A 232 15.07 -0.65 -3.40
N GLY A 233 14.12 -1.17 -2.64
CA GLY A 233 14.31 -1.58 -1.25
C GLY A 233 13.89 -0.55 -0.20
N ASP A 234 13.57 0.70 -0.59
CA ASP A 234 13.04 1.70 0.32
C ASP A 234 11.57 1.42 0.66
N LEU A 235 11.21 1.63 1.91
CA LEU A 235 9.83 1.56 2.38
C LEU A 235 9.34 2.96 2.75
N LEU A 236 8.31 3.42 2.07
CA LEU A 236 7.53 4.58 2.48
C LEU A 236 6.44 4.10 3.45
N ILE A 237 6.32 4.75 4.61
CA ILE A 237 5.18 4.61 5.53
C ILE A 237 4.47 5.96 5.58
N PHE A 238 3.14 5.98 5.51
CA PHE A 238 2.37 7.21 5.61
C PHE A 238 1.12 7.04 6.47
N ASN A 239 0.75 8.11 7.14
CA ASN A 239 -0.44 8.21 7.96
C ASN A 239 -1.67 8.31 7.06
N SER A 240 -2.75 7.64 7.40
CA SER A 240 -3.99 7.67 6.64
C SER A 240 -4.67 9.05 6.59
N LEU A 241 -4.30 9.96 7.49
CA LEU A 241 -4.69 11.37 7.41
C LEU A 241 -3.88 12.16 6.37
N GLU A 242 -2.74 11.63 5.91
CA GLU A 242 -1.96 12.26 4.85
C GLU A 242 -2.73 12.23 3.53
N PRO A 243 -3.09 13.39 2.94
CA PRO A 243 -3.70 13.41 1.61
C PRO A 243 -2.67 12.95 0.58
N HIS A 244 -2.99 11.88 -0.12
CA HIS A 244 -2.02 11.20 -0.96
C HIS A 244 -2.60 10.71 -2.29
N GLY A 245 -1.72 10.25 -3.15
CA GLY A 245 -2.11 9.64 -4.42
C GLY A 245 -0.91 9.16 -5.24
N ILE A 246 -1.21 8.73 -6.45
CA ILE A 246 -0.20 8.28 -7.40
C ILE A 246 -0.10 9.28 -8.56
N ARG A 247 1.13 9.72 -8.84
CA ARG A 247 1.43 10.55 -10.01
C ARG A 247 1.18 9.77 -11.30
N ALA A 248 0.84 10.49 -12.35
CA ALA A 248 0.84 9.94 -13.69
C ALA A 248 2.24 9.46 -14.09
N ASN A 249 2.32 8.31 -14.74
CA ASN A 249 3.55 7.84 -15.35
C ASN A 249 3.63 8.35 -16.81
N THR A 250 4.35 9.43 -17.03
CA THR A 250 4.56 10.07 -18.33
C THR A 250 5.97 9.85 -18.88
N SER A 251 6.74 8.94 -18.27
CA SER A 251 8.15 8.69 -18.64
C SER A 251 8.34 8.08 -20.03
N GLY A 252 7.32 7.46 -20.58
CA GLY A 252 7.36 6.77 -21.87
C GLY A 252 7.98 5.37 -21.84
N ASN A 253 8.95 5.10 -20.97
CA ASN A 253 9.70 3.84 -20.97
C ASN A 253 10.14 3.33 -19.59
N LYS A 254 9.68 3.94 -18.50
CA LYS A 254 10.01 3.49 -17.13
C LYS A 254 8.75 2.99 -16.44
N VAL A 255 8.84 1.86 -15.78
CA VAL A 255 7.72 1.25 -15.05
C VAL A 255 7.94 1.41 -13.55
N ARG A 256 6.95 1.97 -12.87
CA ARG A 256 6.94 1.96 -11.41
C ARG A 256 6.57 0.58 -10.92
N ILE A 257 7.37 0.01 -10.03
CA ILE A 257 7.13 -1.31 -9.45
C ILE A 257 7.15 -1.20 -7.93
N ALA A 258 6.10 -1.68 -7.28
CA ALA A 258 5.96 -1.58 -5.83
C ALA A 258 5.19 -2.77 -5.24
N GLN A 259 5.38 -3.00 -3.94
CA GLN A 259 4.53 -3.86 -3.12
C GLN A 259 3.88 -3.03 -2.03
N TYR A 260 2.59 -3.23 -1.80
CA TYR A 260 1.89 -2.58 -0.69
C TYR A 260 2.07 -3.43 0.57
N ILE A 261 2.62 -2.81 1.61
CA ILE A 261 2.85 -3.42 2.92
C ILE A 261 2.44 -2.43 3.98
N ALA A 262 1.43 -2.77 4.75
CA ALA A 262 1.10 -2.04 5.95
C ALA A 262 1.04 -2.99 7.15
N MET A 263 1.21 -2.45 8.34
CA MET A 263 1.01 -3.21 9.57
C MET A 263 0.11 -2.43 10.51
N MET A 264 -0.66 -3.17 11.27
CA MET A 264 -1.60 -2.63 12.26
C MET A 264 -1.49 -3.43 13.55
N PRO A 265 -1.88 -2.85 14.68
CA PRO A 265 -1.95 -3.60 15.93
C PRO A 265 -2.75 -4.90 15.79
N ALA A 266 -2.18 -6.00 16.28
CA ALA A 266 -2.79 -7.31 16.19
C ALA A 266 -4.11 -7.36 16.97
N GLN A 267 -5.15 -7.92 16.36
CA GLN A 267 -6.45 -8.13 16.97
C GLN A 267 -6.58 -9.60 17.42
N GLU A 268 -5.75 -10.01 18.37
CA GLU A 268 -5.62 -11.42 18.75
C GLU A 268 -6.91 -12.06 19.30
N ASP A 269 -7.85 -11.25 19.76
CA ASP A 269 -9.18 -11.67 20.22
C ASP A 269 -10.20 -11.79 19.09
N ASN A 270 -9.87 -11.33 17.88
CA ASN A 270 -10.71 -11.47 16.70
C ASN A 270 -10.37 -12.75 15.93
N GLU A 271 -10.91 -13.87 16.41
CA GLU A 271 -10.61 -15.20 15.84
C GLU A 271 -11.11 -15.34 14.39
N GLU A 272 -12.22 -14.69 14.03
CA GLU A 272 -12.75 -14.72 12.67
C GLU A 272 -11.78 -14.06 11.68
N LEU A 273 -11.31 -12.86 12.00
CA LEU A 273 -10.32 -12.16 11.20
C LEU A 273 -9.01 -12.94 11.13
N ARG A 274 -8.57 -13.48 12.28
CA ARG A 274 -7.36 -14.29 12.37
C ARG A 274 -7.44 -15.51 11.44
N GLN A 275 -8.54 -16.27 11.51
CA GLN A 275 -8.73 -17.46 10.67
C GLN A 275 -8.84 -17.09 9.18
N TRP A 276 -9.48 -16.00 8.86
CA TRP A 276 -9.57 -15.51 7.48
C TRP A 276 -8.18 -15.20 6.89
N ARG A 277 -7.30 -14.55 7.65
CA ARG A 277 -5.91 -14.28 7.27
C ARG A 277 -5.14 -15.56 7.00
N ILE A 278 -5.25 -16.53 7.92
CA ILE A 278 -4.60 -17.85 7.80
C ILE A 278 -5.10 -18.59 6.56
N ASN A 279 -6.39 -18.60 6.33
CA ASN A 279 -6.99 -19.22 5.14
C ASN A 279 -6.50 -18.59 3.84
N SER A 280 -6.43 -17.26 3.77
CA SER A 280 -5.88 -16.55 2.61
C SER A 280 -4.45 -17.01 2.27
N TRP A 281 -3.58 -17.11 3.29
CA TRP A 281 -2.23 -17.59 3.12
C TRP A 281 -2.16 -19.07 2.69
N GLN A 282 -2.91 -19.94 3.34
CA GLN A 282 -2.93 -21.36 3.04
C GLN A 282 -3.47 -21.67 1.65
N SER A 283 -4.55 -20.99 1.26
CA SER A 283 -5.21 -21.17 -0.03
C SER A 283 -4.51 -20.39 -1.16
N ARG A 284 -3.59 -19.48 -0.83
CA ARG A 284 -2.95 -18.54 -1.78
C ARG A 284 -4.00 -17.75 -2.56
N GLU A 285 -4.96 -17.21 -1.84
CA GLU A 285 -6.06 -16.41 -2.35
C GLU A 285 -6.05 -15.02 -1.71
N ALA A 286 -6.71 -14.07 -2.36
CA ALA A 286 -6.98 -12.77 -1.76
C ALA A 286 -7.80 -12.92 -0.48
N MET A 287 -7.60 -12.01 0.46
CA MET A 287 -8.59 -11.76 1.49
C MET A 287 -9.79 -11.10 0.82
N GLN A 288 -10.84 -11.86 0.58
CA GLN A 288 -11.98 -11.40 -0.20
C GLN A 288 -12.61 -10.14 0.39
N GLY A 289 -12.92 -9.20 -0.50
CA GLY A 289 -13.53 -7.94 -0.17
C GLY A 289 -13.44 -6.98 -1.35
N TYR A 290 -13.97 -5.80 -1.14
CA TYR A 290 -14.05 -4.78 -2.17
C TYR A 290 -12.69 -4.37 -2.78
N ALA A 291 -11.64 -4.30 -1.97
CA ALA A 291 -10.31 -3.87 -2.41
C ALA A 291 -9.46 -5.00 -3.01
N PHE A 292 -9.92 -6.25 -2.93
CA PHE A 292 -9.15 -7.42 -3.31
C PHE A 292 -10.01 -8.35 -4.19
N PRO A 293 -10.13 -8.07 -5.50
CA PRO A 293 -10.95 -8.87 -6.41
C PRO A 293 -10.44 -10.31 -6.56
N GLY A 294 -9.14 -10.54 -6.31
CA GLY A 294 -8.50 -11.83 -6.48
C GLY A 294 -8.03 -12.09 -7.90
N ASP A 295 -7.23 -13.15 -8.07
CA ASP A 295 -6.78 -13.59 -9.39
C ASP A 295 -7.76 -14.65 -9.96
N PRO A 296 -8.53 -14.33 -11.01
CA PRO A 296 -9.46 -15.27 -11.61
C PRO A 296 -8.78 -16.49 -12.25
N LEU A 297 -7.46 -16.42 -12.45
CA LEU A 297 -6.67 -17.51 -13.01
C LEU A 297 -6.03 -18.41 -11.97
N GLU A 298 -6.19 -18.06 -10.71
CA GLU A 298 -5.61 -18.81 -9.58
C GLU A 298 -4.11 -19.10 -9.74
N ARG A 299 -3.36 -18.16 -10.34
CA ARG A 299 -1.95 -18.36 -10.70
C ARG A 299 -1.06 -18.63 -9.49
N GLU A 300 -1.36 -18.03 -8.35
CA GLU A 300 -0.61 -18.26 -7.11
C GLU A 300 -0.73 -19.71 -6.63
N LYS A 301 -1.81 -20.41 -6.94
CA LYS A 301 -2.00 -21.83 -6.57
C LYS A 301 -1.01 -22.76 -7.26
N ARG A 302 -0.31 -22.30 -8.30
CA ARG A 302 0.78 -23.04 -8.95
C ARG A 302 2.06 -23.07 -8.12
N ASN A 303 2.18 -22.17 -7.14
CA ASN A 303 3.33 -22.09 -6.24
C ASN A 303 3.03 -22.82 -4.92
N PRO A 304 4.05 -23.27 -4.17
CA PRO A 304 3.85 -23.75 -2.81
C PRO A 304 3.32 -22.65 -1.88
N VAL A 305 2.74 -23.06 -0.76
CA VAL A 305 2.42 -22.13 0.33
C VAL A 305 3.73 -21.50 0.82
N ALA A 306 3.74 -20.19 1.01
CA ALA A 306 4.92 -19.48 1.45
C ALA A 306 5.40 -19.93 2.83
N GLU A 307 6.70 -20.12 2.98
CA GLU A 307 7.33 -20.42 4.26
C GLU A 307 7.43 -19.16 5.11
N LEU A 308 7.05 -19.27 6.36
CA LEU A 308 7.06 -18.16 7.30
C LEU A 308 8.12 -18.36 8.37
N SER A 309 8.93 -17.33 8.59
CA SER A 309 9.80 -17.23 9.76
C SER A 309 8.97 -17.17 11.06
N PRO A 310 9.56 -17.33 12.25
CA PRO A 310 8.85 -17.11 13.51
C PRO A 310 8.17 -15.73 13.58
N LEU A 311 8.79 -14.69 13.02
CA LEU A 311 8.19 -13.36 12.91
C LEU A 311 7.00 -13.37 11.93
N GLY A 312 7.17 -13.96 10.75
CA GLY A 312 6.11 -14.04 9.73
C GLY A 312 4.87 -14.76 10.24
N ARG A 313 5.04 -15.81 11.04
CA ARG A 313 3.93 -16.54 11.67
C ARG A 313 3.11 -15.64 12.61
N LYS A 314 3.78 -14.81 13.40
CA LYS A 314 3.12 -13.80 14.26
C LYS A 314 2.47 -12.69 13.43
N LEU A 315 3.15 -12.18 12.42
CA LEU A 315 2.63 -11.15 11.52
C LEU A 315 1.41 -11.61 10.72
N LEU A 316 1.32 -12.90 10.40
CA LEU A 316 0.11 -13.49 9.81
C LEU A 316 -1.02 -13.66 10.84
N GLY A 317 -0.68 -13.92 12.11
CA GLY A 317 -1.61 -14.34 13.16
C GLY A 317 -1.67 -15.87 13.32
N LEU A 318 -0.75 -16.61 12.70
CA LEU A 318 -0.65 -18.07 12.89
C LEU A 318 -0.20 -18.40 14.31
N ASP A 319 0.77 -17.65 14.83
CA ASP A 319 1.20 -17.67 16.22
C ASP A 319 0.76 -16.39 16.93
N LYS A 320 0.48 -16.47 18.23
CA LYS A 320 0.22 -15.29 19.07
C LYS A 320 1.51 -14.55 19.42
N TRP A 321 1.37 -13.29 19.74
CA TRP A 321 2.45 -12.45 20.23
C TRP A 321 2.81 -12.70 21.69
#